data_7f97a7ddb867e70aa069df67fd9420a1
#
_entry.id   7f97a7ddb867e70aa069df67fd9420a1
#
_cell.length_a   1.000
_cell.length_b   1.000
_cell.length_c   1.000
_cell.angle_alpha   90.00
_cell.angle_beta   90.00
_cell.angle_gamma   90.00
#
_symmetry.space_group_name_H-M   'P 1'
#
loop_
_entity.id
_entity.type
_entity.pdbx_description
1 polymer ?
#
loop_
_entity_poly.entity_id
_entity_poly.type
_entity_poly.pdbx_seq_one_letter_code
_entity_poly.pdbx_strand_id
1 'polypeptide(L)' 'MISPLAYVDSKAVIGNNVTIHPFAYIDKDVVIGDNCVIYPYASVLAGTVMGKNNRVFQGAI' A
#
# COMPACT_ATOMS: atom_id res chain seq x y z
N MET A 1 -7.12 3.51 6.81
CA MET A 1 -7.48 2.21 7.41
C MET A 1 -6.83 1.08 6.64
N ILE A 2 -6.26 0.15 7.34
CA ILE A 2 -5.61 -1.00 6.72
C ILE A 2 -6.46 -2.23 6.96
N SER A 3 -6.92 -2.86 5.89
CA SER A 3 -7.73 -4.07 6.01
C SER A 3 -6.92 -5.22 6.62
N PRO A 4 -7.50 -6.00 7.54
CA PRO A 4 -6.82 -7.18 8.08
C PRO A 4 -6.64 -8.29 7.03
N LEU A 5 -7.32 -8.19 5.89
CA LEU A 5 -7.18 -9.15 4.80
C LEU A 5 -6.12 -8.72 3.78
N ALA A 6 -5.49 -7.58 3.96
CA ALA A 6 -4.38 -7.18 3.12
C ALA A 6 -3.08 -7.76 3.68
N TYR A 7 -2.14 -8.06 2.79
CA TYR A 7 -0.80 -8.41 3.22
C TYR A 7 0.06 -7.13 3.24
N VAL A 8 0.57 -6.78 4.40
CA VAL A 8 1.50 -5.64 4.55
C VAL A 8 2.71 -6.16 5.29
N ASP A 9 3.86 -6.11 4.63
CA ASP A 9 5.10 -6.57 5.25
C ASP A 9 5.47 -5.66 6.43
N SER A 10 6.01 -6.26 7.48
CA SER A 10 6.35 -5.52 8.70
C SER A 10 7.42 -4.44 8.46
N LYS A 11 8.18 -4.54 7.39
CA LYS A 11 9.21 -3.57 7.03
C LYS A 11 8.69 -2.49 6.09
N ALA A 12 7.43 -2.49 5.75
CA ALA A 12 6.83 -1.40 4.99
C ALA A 12 6.56 -0.21 5.90
N VAL A 13 6.81 0.99 5.39
CA VAL A 13 6.56 2.24 6.11
C VAL A 13 5.30 2.87 5.53
N ILE A 14 4.28 2.98 6.35
CA ILE A 14 2.97 3.46 5.94
C ILE A 14 2.71 4.82 6.62
N GLY A 15 2.39 5.83 5.82
CA GLY A 15 2.09 7.15 6.33
C GLY A 15 0.73 7.24 7.01
N ASN A 16 0.28 8.48 7.26
CA ASN A 16 -0.98 8.74 7.94
C ASN A 16 -2.15 8.70 6.96
N ASN A 17 -3.32 8.27 7.44
CA ASN A 17 -4.55 8.26 6.66
C ASN A 17 -4.45 7.44 5.37
N VAL A 18 -3.65 6.40 5.39
CA VAL A 18 -3.53 5.48 4.27
C VAL A 18 -4.65 4.46 4.36
N THR A 19 -5.32 4.22 3.24
CA THR A 19 -6.34 3.18 3.13
C THR A 19 -5.81 2.04 2.28
N ILE A 20 -5.76 0.85 2.85
CA ILE A 20 -5.36 -0.36 2.14
C ILE A 20 -6.52 -1.33 2.17
N HIS A 21 -7.06 -1.61 0.98
CA HIS A 21 -8.23 -2.47 0.84
C HIS A 21 -7.86 -3.96 0.98
N PRO A 22 -8.86 -4.83 1.17
CA PRO A 22 -8.60 -6.27 1.27
C PRO A 22 -7.87 -6.80 0.02
N PHE A 23 -7.01 -7.80 0.23
CA PHE A 23 -6.30 -8.51 -0.83
C PHE A 23 -5.26 -7.67 -1.58
N ALA A 24 -4.90 -6.50 -1.05
CA ALA A 24 -3.73 -5.77 -1.54
C ALA A 24 -2.45 -6.43 -1.02
N TYR A 25 -1.37 -6.29 -1.78
CA TYR A 25 -0.08 -6.83 -1.40
C TYR A 25 0.95 -5.71 -1.31
N ILE A 26 1.51 -5.52 -0.12
CA ILE A 26 2.55 -4.51 0.12
C ILE A 26 3.81 -5.23 0.56
N ASP A 27 4.84 -5.16 -0.24
CA ASP A 27 6.10 -5.87 0.00
C ASP A 27 6.99 -5.11 1.00
N LYS A 28 8.13 -5.72 1.33
CA LYS A 28 9.11 -5.14 2.24
C LYS A 28 9.73 -3.89 1.63
N ASP A 29 10.25 -3.01 2.50
CA ASP A 29 10.95 -1.80 2.08
C ASP A 29 10.14 -0.89 1.17
N VAL A 30 8.82 -0.96 1.27
CA VAL A 30 7.91 -0.04 0.59
C VAL A 30 7.66 1.14 1.50
N VAL A 31 7.68 2.34 0.93
CA VAL A 31 7.32 3.57 1.65
C VAL A 31 6.08 4.16 0.97
N ILE A 32 5.02 4.31 1.75
CA ILE A 32 3.75 4.87 1.26
C ILE A 32 3.52 6.18 2.00
N GLY A 33 3.41 7.28 1.25
CA GLY A 33 3.15 8.60 1.82
C GLY A 33 1.72 8.75 2.32
N ASP A 34 1.44 9.90 2.92
CA ASP A 34 0.14 10.16 3.55
C ASP A 34 -1.00 10.22 2.53
N ASN A 35 -2.19 9.84 2.98
CA ASN A 35 -3.43 9.95 2.22
C ASN A 35 -3.44 9.14 0.93
N CYS A 36 -2.68 8.06 0.87
CA CYS A 36 -2.68 7.15 -0.27
C CYS A 36 -3.79 6.13 -0.14
N VAL A 37 -4.25 5.61 -1.27
CA VAL A 37 -5.26 4.55 -1.32
C VAL A 37 -4.74 3.41 -2.17
N ILE A 38 -4.71 2.22 -1.58
CA ILE A 38 -4.31 0.99 -2.26
C ILE A 38 -5.57 0.15 -2.46
N TYR A 39 -5.98 -0.06 -3.69
CA TYR A 39 -7.22 -0.77 -4.01
C TYR A 39 -7.03 -2.29 -3.93
N PRO A 40 -8.13 -3.05 -3.89
CA PRO A 40 -8.02 -4.51 -3.82
C PRO A 40 -7.20 -5.08 -4.98
N TYR A 41 -6.43 -6.12 -4.69
CA TYR A 41 -5.60 -6.83 -5.68
C TYR A 41 -4.48 -5.98 -6.28
N ALA A 42 -4.20 -4.81 -5.74
CA ALA A 42 -3.04 -4.05 -6.15
C ALA A 42 -1.79 -4.63 -5.48
N SER A 43 -0.67 -4.56 -6.17
CA SER A 43 0.62 -5.03 -5.65
C SER A 43 1.62 -3.89 -5.65
N VAL A 44 2.25 -3.66 -4.51
CA VAL A 44 3.32 -2.67 -4.40
C VAL A 44 4.60 -3.46 -4.08
N LEU A 45 5.51 -3.47 -5.03
CA LEU A 45 6.70 -4.32 -4.94
C LEU A 45 7.80 -3.69 -4.08
N ALA A 46 8.71 -4.54 -3.62
CA ALA A 46 9.80 -4.13 -2.76
C ALA A 46 10.58 -2.94 -3.31
N GLY A 47 10.94 -2.00 -2.45
CA GLY A 47 11.72 -0.83 -2.81
C GLY A 47 10.92 0.32 -3.41
N THR A 48 9.60 0.18 -3.54
CA THR A 48 8.76 1.25 -4.07
C THR A 48 8.58 2.36 -3.05
N VAL A 49 8.76 3.61 -3.50
CA VAL A 49 8.51 4.79 -2.69
C VAL A 49 7.37 5.58 -3.34
N MET A 50 6.28 5.73 -2.61
CA MET A 50 5.12 6.48 -3.08
C MET A 50 5.04 7.81 -2.36
N GLY A 51 4.80 8.88 -3.10
CA GLY A 51 4.53 10.18 -2.52
C GLY A 51 3.14 10.24 -1.89
N LYS A 52 2.73 11.42 -1.47
CA LYS A 52 1.41 11.65 -0.86
C LYS A 52 0.30 11.64 -1.89
N ASN A 53 -0.90 11.31 -1.45
CA ASN A 53 -2.14 11.44 -2.23
C ASN A 53 -2.16 10.61 -3.52
N ASN A 54 -1.45 9.50 -3.53
CA ASN A 54 -1.45 8.59 -4.66
C ASN A 54 -2.48 7.49 -4.49
N ARG A 55 -2.90 6.92 -5.62
CA ARG A 55 -3.81 5.78 -5.65
C ARG A 55 -3.23 4.68 -6.50
N VAL A 56 -3.28 3.46 -6.01
CA VAL A 56 -2.82 2.28 -6.73
C VAL A 56 -4.03 1.41 -7.02
N PHE A 57 -4.36 1.32 -8.29
CA PHE A 57 -5.57 0.62 -8.71
C PHE A 57 -5.33 -0.88 -8.85
N GLN A 58 -6.42 -1.61 -8.93
CA GLN A 58 -6.41 -3.05 -9.13
C GLN A 58 -5.54 -3.42 -10.33
N GLY A 59 -4.69 -4.42 -10.15
CA GLY A 59 -3.81 -4.89 -11.21
C GLY A 59 -2.57 -4.03 -11.44
N ALA A 60 -2.39 -2.93 -10.72
CA ALA A 60 -1.18 -2.13 -10.80
C ALA A 60 -0.04 -2.80 -10.02
N ILE A 61 1.17 -2.57 -10.47
CA ILE A 61 2.36 -3.16 -9.87
C ILE A 61 3.34 -2.06 -9.48
#